data_70665f33292b520db9cdbcb63e50a141
#
_entry.id   70665f33292b520db9cdbcb63e50a141
#
_cell.length_a   1.000
_cell.length_b   1.000
_cell.length_c   1.000
_cell.angle_alpha   90.00
_cell.angle_beta   90.00
_cell.angle_gamma   90.00
#
_symmetry.space_group_name_H-M   'P 1'
#
loop_
_entity.id
_entity.type
_entity.pdbx_description
1 polymer ?
#
loop_
_entity_poly.entity_id
_entity_poly.type
_entity_poly.pdbx_seq_one_letter_code
_entity_poly.pdbx_strand_id
1 'polypeptide(L)'
;MKKLLTAIILFFIAVPAWGYNAAYFYKLGLNSTLSNMKINYFTKALELDPALSGAYEQRGMLYYFQEHYNKMIHDFLEVTKLSPDNANGYTMLGVAYFNKKDYDSAVANLTKAIKLKPELAKPYGYRAEAYRLKGMLELAVQDATRTIEIGGNRRIIGKAYSTRSKAYKELGENERAEADLKKAVNMDPVYDIYRSFTTTEFLADSAGRSGSVKSLGLMGAIGMIAIFFVVIFKLTLPQPKKGDKNKDS
;
A
#
# COMPACT_ATOMS: atom_id res chain seq x y z
N MET A 1 -47.41 16.76 37.64
CA MET A 1 -46.02 16.36 37.53
C MET A 1 -45.78 15.05 36.73
N LYS A 2 -46.57 13.97 36.95
CA LYS A 2 -46.37 12.71 36.18
C LYS A 2 -46.57 12.84 34.67
N LYS A 3 -47.55 13.68 34.20
CA LYS A 3 -47.79 13.91 32.76
C LYS A 3 -46.69 14.73 32.07
N LEU A 4 -45.95 15.59 32.80
CA LEU A 4 -44.85 16.37 32.27
C LEU A 4 -43.59 15.50 32.10
N LEU A 5 -43.38 14.53 33.04
CA LEU A 5 -42.27 13.60 32.96
C LEU A 5 -42.41 12.61 31.79
N THR A 6 -43.67 12.15 31.51
CA THR A 6 -43.93 11.29 30.35
C THR A 6 -43.75 12.04 29.03
N ALA A 7 -44.05 13.32 28.93
CA ALA A 7 -43.84 14.14 27.75
C ALA A 7 -42.35 14.39 27.50
N ILE A 8 -41.56 14.58 28.56
CA ILE A 8 -40.08 14.75 28.45
C ILE A 8 -39.40 13.43 28.03
N ILE A 9 -39.85 12.29 28.58
CA ILE A 9 -39.31 10.97 28.19
C ILE A 9 -39.67 10.66 26.72
N LEU A 10 -40.88 10.99 26.26
CA LEU A 10 -41.27 10.82 24.85
C LEU A 10 -40.55 11.79 23.92
N PHE A 11 -40.15 12.98 24.38
CA PHE A 11 -39.36 13.92 23.59
C PHE A 11 -37.90 13.47 23.42
N PHE A 12 -37.33 12.76 24.40
CA PHE A 12 -36.00 12.17 24.30
C PHE A 12 -35.96 10.84 23.52
N ILE A 13 -37.11 10.15 23.37
CA ILE A 13 -37.23 8.92 22.55
C ILE A 13 -37.52 9.26 21.09
N ALA A 14 -38.05 10.45 20.81
CA ALA A 14 -38.26 10.98 19.45
C ALA A 14 -37.01 11.76 18.94
N VAL A 15 -35.79 11.25 19.14
CA VAL A 15 -34.70 11.57 18.22
C VAL A 15 -35.15 11.01 16.86
N PRO A 16 -35.38 11.87 15.85
CA PRO A 16 -36.02 11.42 14.63
C PRO A 16 -35.18 10.29 14.04
N ALA A 17 -35.83 9.15 13.81
CA ALA A 17 -35.25 8.02 13.08
C ALA A 17 -34.72 8.41 11.69
N TRP A 18 -34.90 9.65 11.29
CA TRP A 18 -34.45 10.28 10.06
C TRP A 18 -32.98 10.78 10.12
N GLY A 19 -32.36 10.82 11.30
CA GLY A 19 -31.00 11.37 11.47
C GLY A 19 -29.85 10.38 11.20
N TYR A 20 -30.12 9.08 11.35
CA TYR A 20 -29.06 8.05 11.32
C TYR A 20 -29.22 7.07 10.16
N ASN A 21 -29.22 7.61 8.94
CA ASN A 21 -29.22 6.78 7.72
C ASN A 21 -27.80 6.36 7.29
N ALA A 22 -27.69 5.52 6.29
CA ALA A 22 -26.42 5.06 5.76
C ALA A 22 -25.48 6.22 5.37
N ALA A 23 -26.02 7.27 4.73
CA ALA A 23 -25.26 8.45 4.33
C ALA A 23 -24.68 9.22 5.52
N TYR A 24 -25.42 9.29 6.63
CA TYR A 24 -24.93 9.91 7.87
C TYR A 24 -23.69 9.15 8.41
N PHE A 25 -23.79 7.84 8.56
CA PHE A 25 -22.64 7.03 9.04
C PHE A 25 -21.48 7.04 8.06
N TYR A 26 -21.75 7.01 6.76
CA TYR A 26 -20.71 7.16 5.74
C TYR A 26 -19.95 8.48 5.90
N LYS A 27 -20.67 9.60 6.07
CA LYS A 27 -20.06 10.92 6.31
C LYS A 27 -19.24 10.96 7.62
N LEU A 28 -19.73 10.34 8.69
CA LEU A 28 -18.96 10.19 9.94
C LEU A 28 -17.68 9.39 9.71
N GLY A 29 -17.74 8.32 8.93
CA GLY A 29 -16.57 7.53 8.55
C GLY A 29 -15.52 8.35 7.79
N LEU A 30 -15.95 9.18 6.83
CA LEU A 30 -15.05 10.05 6.09
C LEU A 30 -14.36 11.09 6.99
N ASN A 31 -15.08 11.66 7.95
CA ASN A 31 -14.61 12.74 8.81
C ASN A 31 -13.84 12.26 10.06
N SER A 32 -13.94 10.97 10.43
CA SER A 32 -13.23 10.42 11.58
C SER A 32 -11.71 10.40 11.33
N THR A 33 -10.92 10.58 12.37
CA THR A 33 -9.44 10.49 12.30
C THR A 33 -8.93 9.11 12.66
N LEU A 34 -9.66 8.34 13.47
CA LEU A 34 -9.25 7.05 13.98
C LEU A 34 -9.71 5.91 13.05
N SER A 35 -8.77 5.10 12.55
CA SER A 35 -9.05 4.01 11.61
C SER A 35 -10.12 3.03 12.08
N ASN A 36 -10.09 2.64 13.36
CA ASN A 36 -11.09 1.72 13.91
C ASN A 36 -12.49 2.34 13.97
N MET A 37 -12.59 3.65 14.28
CA MET A 37 -13.86 4.35 14.24
C MET A 37 -14.40 4.49 12.81
N LYS A 38 -13.52 4.76 11.82
CA LYS A 38 -13.88 4.75 10.40
C LYS A 38 -14.50 3.42 9.99
N ILE A 39 -13.82 2.31 10.30
CA ILE A 39 -14.31 0.95 9.99
C ILE A 39 -15.69 0.72 10.61
N ASN A 40 -15.88 1.12 11.87
CA ASN A 40 -17.17 0.96 12.55
C ASN A 40 -18.28 1.78 11.88
N TYR A 41 -18.00 3.03 11.52
CA TYR A 41 -18.97 3.88 10.83
C TYR A 41 -19.31 3.37 9.42
N PHE A 42 -18.32 2.93 8.63
CA PHE A 42 -18.59 2.33 7.33
C PHE A 42 -19.38 1.02 7.47
N THR A 43 -19.10 0.22 8.51
CA THR A 43 -19.86 -1.00 8.80
C THR A 43 -21.32 -0.68 9.10
N LYS A 44 -21.59 0.32 9.96
CA LYS A 44 -22.97 0.77 10.22
C LYS A 44 -23.66 1.32 8.98
N ALA A 45 -22.93 2.03 8.12
CA ALA A 45 -23.48 2.51 6.85
C ALA A 45 -23.91 1.33 5.96
N LEU A 46 -23.09 0.26 5.89
CA LEU A 46 -23.37 -0.93 5.09
C LEU A 46 -24.45 -1.84 5.68
N GLU A 47 -24.64 -1.83 6.99
CA GLU A 47 -25.79 -2.48 7.66
C GLU A 47 -27.12 -1.84 7.25
N LEU A 48 -27.13 -0.52 7.02
CA LEU A 48 -28.30 0.25 6.63
C LEU A 48 -28.51 0.29 5.11
N ASP A 49 -27.44 0.29 4.34
CA ASP A 49 -27.44 0.26 2.87
C ASP A 49 -26.31 -0.62 2.34
N PRO A 50 -26.58 -1.90 2.08
CA PRO A 50 -25.60 -2.83 1.50
C PRO A 50 -25.20 -2.50 0.06
N ALA A 51 -25.89 -1.57 -0.62
CA ALA A 51 -25.54 -1.15 -1.97
C ALA A 51 -24.58 0.06 -2.02
N LEU A 52 -24.16 0.57 -0.88
CA LEU A 52 -23.26 1.73 -0.77
C LEU A 52 -21.82 1.35 -1.12
N SER A 53 -21.50 1.23 -2.42
CA SER A 53 -20.19 0.82 -2.93
C SER A 53 -19.03 1.62 -2.33
N GLY A 54 -19.20 2.95 -2.16
CA GLY A 54 -18.17 3.82 -1.57
C GLY A 54 -17.79 3.43 -0.13
N ALA A 55 -18.72 2.87 0.66
CA ALA A 55 -18.41 2.44 2.02
C ALA A 55 -17.54 1.17 2.03
N TYR A 56 -17.80 0.23 1.12
CA TYR A 56 -16.90 -0.92 0.91
C TYR A 56 -15.51 -0.48 0.45
N GLU A 57 -15.41 0.45 -0.51
CA GLU A 57 -14.12 0.98 -0.97
C GLU A 57 -13.31 1.58 0.18
N GLN A 58 -13.92 2.47 0.95
CA GLN A 58 -13.25 3.12 2.08
C GLN A 58 -12.85 2.12 3.17
N ARG A 59 -13.73 1.17 3.52
CA ARG A 59 -13.44 0.15 4.52
C ARG A 59 -12.38 -0.83 4.05
N GLY A 60 -12.46 -1.27 2.79
CA GLY A 60 -11.46 -2.12 2.16
C GLY A 60 -10.07 -1.49 2.12
N MET A 61 -9.98 -0.17 1.87
CA MET A 61 -8.71 0.57 1.95
C MET A 61 -8.15 0.61 3.38
N LEU A 62 -9.00 0.73 4.41
CA LEU A 62 -8.55 0.66 5.80
C LEU A 62 -8.03 -0.74 6.15
N TYR A 63 -8.69 -1.78 5.67
CA TYR A 63 -8.21 -3.16 5.82
C TYR A 63 -6.88 -3.41 5.10
N TYR A 64 -6.63 -2.75 3.96
CA TYR A 64 -5.32 -2.79 3.30
C TYR A 64 -4.21 -2.26 4.21
N PHE A 65 -4.40 -1.10 4.85
CA PHE A 65 -3.42 -0.51 5.75
C PHE A 65 -3.23 -1.32 7.05
N GLN A 66 -4.22 -2.12 7.43
CA GLN A 66 -4.15 -3.03 8.57
C GLN A 66 -3.67 -4.44 8.18
N GLU A 67 -3.33 -4.66 6.92
CA GLU A 67 -2.91 -5.96 6.36
C GLU A 67 -3.97 -7.07 6.52
N HIS A 68 -5.23 -6.69 6.71
CA HIS A 68 -6.36 -7.60 6.80
C HIS A 68 -6.88 -7.99 5.41
N TYR A 69 -6.04 -8.64 4.60
CA TYR A 69 -6.29 -8.87 3.18
C TYR A 69 -7.56 -9.69 2.88
N ASN A 70 -7.96 -10.62 3.75
CA ASN A 70 -9.22 -11.35 3.58
C ASN A 70 -10.45 -10.43 3.66
N LYS A 71 -10.45 -9.48 4.61
CA LYS A 71 -11.53 -8.49 4.74
C LYS A 71 -11.51 -7.50 3.57
N MET A 72 -10.32 -7.11 3.13
CA MET A 72 -10.13 -6.28 1.95
C MET A 72 -10.70 -6.96 0.69
N ILE A 73 -10.42 -8.26 0.48
CA ILE A 73 -10.97 -9.04 -0.63
C ILE A 73 -12.48 -9.03 -0.60
N HIS A 74 -13.08 -9.34 0.56
CA HIS A 74 -14.54 -9.32 0.72
C HIS A 74 -15.13 -7.97 0.28
N ASP A 75 -14.59 -6.87 0.77
CA ASP A 75 -15.13 -5.54 0.47
C ASP A 75 -14.96 -5.19 -1.02
N PHE A 76 -13.79 -5.48 -1.63
CA PHE A 76 -13.59 -5.19 -3.04
C PHE A 76 -14.32 -6.15 -3.99
N LEU A 77 -14.69 -7.36 -3.55
CA LEU A 77 -15.64 -8.22 -4.28
C LEU A 77 -17.01 -7.56 -4.35
N GLU A 78 -17.52 -7.01 -3.26
CA GLU A 78 -18.80 -6.28 -3.29
C GLU A 78 -18.70 -5.01 -4.14
N VAL A 79 -17.58 -4.27 -4.10
CA VAL A 79 -17.34 -3.13 -5.02
C VAL A 79 -17.45 -3.55 -6.48
N THR A 80 -16.79 -4.64 -6.88
CA THR A 80 -16.79 -5.09 -8.27
C THR A 80 -18.12 -5.72 -8.71
N LYS A 81 -18.90 -6.21 -7.77
CA LYS A 81 -20.27 -6.72 -8.00
C LYS A 81 -21.26 -5.56 -8.18
N LEU A 82 -21.17 -4.52 -7.33
CA LEU A 82 -22.02 -3.34 -7.40
C LEU A 82 -21.66 -2.42 -8.58
N SER A 83 -20.41 -2.42 -8.99
CA SER A 83 -19.87 -1.58 -10.06
C SER A 83 -18.92 -2.38 -10.93
N PRO A 84 -19.44 -3.17 -11.92
CA PRO A 84 -18.63 -4.08 -12.74
C PRO A 84 -17.64 -3.39 -13.70
N ASP A 85 -17.77 -2.11 -13.90
CA ASP A 85 -16.90 -1.24 -14.70
C ASP A 85 -15.84 -0.47 -13.86
N ASN A 86 -15.83 -0.68 -12.55
CA ASN A 86 -14.90 -0.02 -11.64
C ASN A 86 -13.49 -0.64 -11.74
N ALA A 87 -12.66 -0.10 -12.64
CA ALA A 87 -11.27 -0.53 -12.81
C ALA A 87 -10.43 -0.42 -11.52
N ASN A 88 -10.71 0.58 -10.68
CA ASN A 88 -10.01 0.73 -9.40
C ASN A 88 -10.40 -0.39 -8.41
N GLY A 89 -11.67 -0.80 -8.40
CA GLY A 89 -12.14 -1.94 -7.62
C GLY A 89 -11.37 -3.22 -7.97
N TYR A 90 -11.27 -3.55 -9.26
CA TYR A 90 -10.47 -4.69 -9.74
C TYR A 90 -8.98 -4.53 -9.45
N THR A 91 -8.43 -3.31 -9.56
CA THR A 91 -7.04 -3.05 -9.19
C THR A 91 -6.79 -3.38 -7.72
N MET A 92 -7.65 -2.90 -6.82
CA MET A 92 -7.48 -3.13 -5.38
C MET A 92 -7.74 -4.58 -4.99
N LEU A 93 -8.67 -5.26 -5.66
CA LEU A 93 -8.88 -6.70 -5.50
C LEU A 93 -7.62 -7.48 -5.93
N GLY A 94 -7.03 -7.13 -7.06
CA GLY A 94 -5.76 -7.70 -7.51
C GLY A 94 -4.60 -7.44 -6.54
N VAL A 95 -4.51 -6.24 -5.97
CA VAL A 95 -3.54 -5.90 -4.91
C VAL A 95 -3.76 -6.75 -3.66
N ALA A 96 -5.00 -7.00 -3.26
CA ALA A 96 -5.30 -7.84 -2.10
C ALA A 96 -4.83 -9.29 -2.30
N TYR A 97 -5.14 -9.88 -3.45
CA TYR A 97 -4.67 -11.23 -3.80
C TYR A 97 -3.14 -11.29 -3.92
N PHE A 98 -2.51 -10.26 -4.50
CA PHE A 98 -1.05 -10.16 -4.58
C PHE A 98 -0.40 -10.23 -3.19
N ASN A 99 -0.91 -9.45 -2.21
CA ASN A 99 -0.40 -9.46 -0.85
C ASN A 99 -0.66 -10.79 -0.11
N LYS A 100 -1.70 -11.53 -0.51
CA LYS A 100 -1.92 -12.92 -0.07
C LYS A 100 -1.02 -13.94 -0.76
N LYS A 101 -0.18 -13.51 -1.71
CA LYS A 101 0.66 -14.37 -2.56
C LYS A 101 -0.16 -15.28 -3.51
N ASP A 102 -1.44 -15.00 -3.70
CA ASP A 102 -2.27 -15.61 -4.74
C ASP A 102 -2.08 -14.82 -6.04
N TYR A 103 -0.97 -15.11 -6.71
CA TYR A 103 -0.57 -14.37 -7.91
C TYR A 103 -1.47 -14.65 -9.11
N ASP A 104 -2.12 -15.80 -9.16
CA ASP A 104 -3.06 -16.15 -10.24
C ASP A 104 -4.31 -15.27 -10.18
N SER A 105 -4.95 -15.21 -9.02
CA SER A 105 -6.10 -14.33 -8.79
C SER A 105 -5.71 -12.85 -8.94
N ALA A 106 -4.49 -12.46 -8.51
CA ALA A 106 -3.99 -11.10 -8.70
C ALA A 106 -3.88 -10.76 -10.18
N VAL A 107 -3.23 -11.59 -11.00
CA VAL A 107 -3.08 -11.40 -12.45
C VAL A 107 -4.45 -11.30 -13.13
N ALA A 108 -5.40 -12.17 -12.79
CA ALA A 108 -6.74 -12.17 -13.38
C ALA A 108 -7.46 -10.82 -13.12
N ASN A 109 -7.49 -10.35 -11.89
CA ASN A 109 -8.17 -9.10 -11.52
C ASN A 109 -7.46 -7.87 -12.08
N LEU A 110 -6.12 -7.82 -12.05
CA LEU A 110 -5.34 -6.73 -12.64
C LEU A 110 -5.52 -6.67 -14.15
N THR A 111 -5.63 -7.83 -14.83
CA THR A 111 -5.94 -7.89 -16.26
C THR A 111 -7.34 -7.34 -16.55
N LYS A 112 -8.33 -7.61 -15.70
CA LYS A 112 -9.66 -7.01 -15.82
C LYS A 112 -9.62 -5.50 -15.65
N ALA A 113 -8.86 -5.00 -14.66
CA ALA A 113 -8.66 -3.57 -14.46
C ALA A 113 -8.04 -2.88 -15.68
N ILE A 114 -7.01 -3.50 -16.27
CA ILE A 114 -6.33 -3.00 -17.48
C ILE A 114 -7.27 -2.96 -18.69
N LYS A 115 -8.12 -3.99 -18.87
CA LYS A 115 -9.12 -4.01 -19.94
C LYS A 115 -10.13 -2.88 -19.81
N LEU A 116 -10.52 -2.54 -18.57
CA LEU A 116 -11.47 -1.45 -18.31
C LEU A 116 -10.82 -0.07 -18.47
N LYS A 117 -9.57 0.11 -18.01
CA LYS A 117 -8.82 1.38 -18.08
C LYS A 117 -7.35 1.13 -18.37
N PRO A 118 -6.93 1.08 -19.65
CA PRO A 118 -5.56 0.76 -20.05
C PRO A 118 -4.55 1.89 -19.75
N GLU A 119 -5.02 3.06 -19.36
CA GLU A 119 -4.18 4.21 -18.97
C GLU A 119 -3.76 4.19 -17.49
N LEU A 120 -4.22 3.25 -16.70
CA LEU A 120 -3.85 3.15 -15.29
C LEU A 120 -2.51 2.43 -15.11
N ALA A 121 -1.47 3.12 -14.62
CA ALA A 121 -0.15 2.53 -14.38
C ALA A 121 -0.14 1.47 -13.26
N LYS A 122 -0.93 1.67 -12.20
CA LYS A 122 -0.91 0.83 -10.99
C LYS A 122 -1.19 -0.65 -11.26
N PRO A 123 -2.22 -1.05 -12.02
CA PRO A 123 -2.48 -2.47 -12.27
C PRO A 123 -1.37 -3.14 -13.09
N TYR A 124 -0.74 -2.46 -14.05
CA TYR A 124 0.43 -2.99 -14.77
C TYR A 124 1.60 -3.24 -13.81
N GLY A 125 1.92 -2.27 -12.92
CA GLY A 125 3.03 -2.41 -11.98
C GLY A 125 2.87 -3.59 -11.02
N TYR A 126 1.66 -3.82 -10.49
CA TYR A 126 1.39 -5.00 -9.65
C TYR A 126 1.38 -6.30 -10.45
N ARG A 127 0.87 -6.29 -11.69
CA ARG A 127 0.86 -7.48 -12.55
C ARG A 127 2.28 -7.85 -12.99
N ALA A 128 3.13 -6.84 -13.26
CA ALA A 128 4.54 -7.06 -13.53
C ALA A 128 5.25 -7.82 -12.39
N GLU A 129 5.06 -7.37 -11.15
CA GLU A 129 5.68 -8.05 -10.01
C GLU A 129 5.07 -9.43 -9.77
N ALA A 130 3.76 -9.60 -9.99
CA ALA A 130 3.12 -10.92 -9.93
C ALA A 130 3.69 -11.87 -10.99
N TYR A 131 3.87 -11.41 -12.24
CA TYR A 131 4.51 -12.19 -13.30
C TYR A 131 5.94 -12.58 -12.94
N ARG A 132 6.74 -11.63 -12.43
CA ARG A 132 8.13 -11.93 -12.00
C ARG A 132 8.15 -13.01 -10.93
N LEU A 133 7.30 -12.91 -9.90
CA LEU A 133 7.20 -13.91 -8.82
C LEU A 133 6.68 -15.26 -9.28
N LYS A 134 6.03 -15.31 -10.45
CA LYS A 134 5.64 -16.54 -11.14
C LYS A 134 6.70 -17.07 -12.13
N GLY A 135 7.84 -16.38 -12.26
CA GLY A 135 8.89 -16.74 -13.24
C GLY A 135 8.58 -16.36 -14.69
N MET A 136 7.51 -15.58 -14.93
CA MET A 136 7.11 -15.11 -16.27
C MET A 136 7.84 -13.79 -16.58
N LEU A 137 9.15 -13.87 -16.76
CA LEU A 137 10.06 -12.72 -16.68
C LEU A 137 9.86 -11.73 -17.84
N GLU A 138 9.62 -12.21 -19.05
CA GLU A 138 9.38 -11.36 -20.22
C GLU A 138 8.08 -10.55 -20.07
N LEU A 139 7.01 -11.17 -19.56
CA LEU A 139 5.76 -10.47 -19.27
C LEU A 139 5.94 -9.44 -18.15
N ALA A 140 6.76 -9.75 -17.15
CA ALA A 140 7.11 -8.81 -16.10
C ALA A 140 7.84 -7.58 -16.64
N VAL A 141 8.81 -7.77 -17.55
CA VAL A 141 9.51 -6.68 -18.24
C VAL A 141 8.56 -5.83 -19.07
N GLN A 142 7.66 -6.48 -19.81
CA GLN A 142 6.67 -5.78 -20.64
C GLN A 142 5.73 -4.89 -19.79
N ASP A 143 5.14 -5.43 -18.75
CA ASP A 143 4.21 -4.69 -17.89
C ASP A 143 4.91 -3.59 -17.07
N ALA A 144 6.12 -3.84 -16.59
CA ALA A 144 6.92 -2.82 -15.92
C ALA A 144 7.29 -1.68 -16.87
N THR A 145 7.63 -1.99 -18.13
CA THR A 145 7.89 -1.00 -19.18
C THR A 145 6.62 -0.17 -19.42
N ARG A 146 5.47 -0.83 -19.55
CA ARG A 146 4.19 -0.13 -19.74
C ARG A 146 3.85 0.79 -18.57
N THR A 147 4.15 0.35 -17.34
CA THR A 147 3.99 1.20 -16.14
C THR A 147 4.83 2.48 -16.22
N ILE A 148 6.08 2.37 -16.68
CA ILE A 148 7.01 3.50 -16.84
C ILE A 148 6.53 4.46 -17.93
N GLU A 149 6.05 3.95 -19.07
CA GLU A 149 5.53 4.73 -20.19
C GLU A 149 4.27 5.52 -19.81
N ILE A 150 3.32 4.88 -19.14
CA ILE A 150 2.10 5.56 -18.65
C ILE A 150 2.49 6.65 -17.65
N GLY A 151 3.52 6.42 -16.85
CA GLY A 151 3.97 7.36 -15.83
C GLY A 151 3.17 7.26 -14.54
N GLY A 152 3.17 8.36 -13.79
CA GLY A 152 2.52 8.44 -12.48
C GLY A 152 3.40 9.08 -11.43
N ASN A 153 3.13 8.80 -10.15
CA ASN A 153 3.98 9.31 -9.09
C ASN A 153 5.34 8.56 -9.04
N ARG A 154 6.35 9.22 -8.47
CA ARG A 154 7.73 8.70 -8.37
C ARG A 154 7.78 7.29 -7.77
N ARG A 155 6.94 6.99 -6.80
CA ARG A 155 6.89 5.69 -6.13
C ARG A 155 6.43 4.56 -7.07
N ILE A 156 5.43 4.81 -7.92
CA ILE A 156 4.94 3.82 -8.91
C ILE A 156 6.04 3.56 -9.95
N ILE A 157 6.65 4.62 -10.48
CA ILE A 157 7.72 4.53 -11.49
C ILE A 157 8.95 3.85 -10.90
N GLY A 158 9.36 4.22 -9.68
CA GLY A 158 10.50 3.61 -8.99
C GLY A 158 10.31 2.10 -8.75
N LYS A 159 9.09 1.70 -8.33
CA LYS A 159 8.75 0.28 -8.22
C LYS A 159 8.83 -0.46 -9.55
N ALA A 160 8.34 0.15 -10.63
CA ALA A 160 8.37 -0.46 -11.96
C ALA A 160 9.81 -0.66 -12.45
N TYR A 161 10.70 0.33 -12.28
CA TYR A 161 12.14 0.16 -12.55
C TYR A 161 12.75 -0.95 -11.69
N SER A 162 12.43 -1.02 -10.40
CA SER A 162 12.92 -2.07 -9.51
C SER A 162 12.46 -3.46 -9.92
N THR A 163 11.17 -3.63 -10.26
CA THR A 163 10.63 -4.90 -10.75
C THR A 163 11.30 -5.32 -12.05
N ARG A 164 11.48 -4.38 -13.02
CA ARG A 164 12.10 -4.65 -14.30
C ARG A 164 13.58 -4.99 -14.14
N SER A 165 14.29 -4.29 -13.27
CA SER A 165 15.69 -4.60 -12.90
C SER A 165 15.83 -6.03 -12.38
N LYS A 166 14.96 -6.44 -11.46
CA LYS A 166 14.96 -7.81 -10.93
C LYS A 166 14.68 -8.84 -12.03
N ALA A 167 13.69 -8.58 -12.90
CA ALA A 167 13.38 -9.47 -14.02
C ALA A 167 14.56 -9.58 -14.99
N TYR A 168 15.23 -8.47 -15.34
CA TYR A 168 16.45 -8.50 -16.16
C TYR A 168 17.59 -9.27 -15.50
N LYS A 169 17.77 -9.12 -14.18
CA LYS A 169 18.79 -9.89 -13.46
C LYS A 169 18.49 -11.39 -13.51
N GLU A 170 17.25 -11.79 -13.32
CA GLU A 170 16.81 -13.20 -13.41
C GLU A 170 16.92 -13.75 -14.84
N LEU A 171 16.85 -12.89 -15.89
CA LEU A 171 17.10 -13.22 -17.30
C LEU A 171 18.59 -13.25 -17.66
N GLY A 172 19.51 -12.84 -16.77
CA GLY A 172 20.95 -12.72 -17.03
C GLY A 172 21.36 -11.42 -17.73
N GLU A 173 20.42 -10.48 -17.93
CA GLU A 173 20.66 -9.19 -18.60
C GLU A 173 21.20 -8.13 -17.60
N ASN A 174 22.40 -8.36 -17.09
CA ASN A 174 22.96 -7.62 -15.94
C ASN A 174 23.10 -6.12 -16.20
N GLU A 175 23.55 -5.70 -17.38
CA GLU A 175 23.71 -4.28 -17.72
C GLU A 175 22.37 -3.51 -17.67
N ARG A 176 21.30 -4.10 -18.21
CA ARG A 176 19.96 -3.53 -18.16
C ARG A 176 19.43 -3.48 -16.74
N ALA A 177 19.71 -4.54 -15.97
CA ALA A 177 19.31 -4.62 -14.57
C ALA A 177 19.94 -3.50 -13.75
N GLU A 178 21.23 -3.23 -13.89
CA GLU A 178 21.93 -2.15 -13.19
C GLU A 178 21.43 -0.77 -13.61
N ALA A 179 21.21 -0.55 -14.90
CA ALA A 179 20.69 0.71 -15.41
C ALA A 179 19.31 1.04 -14.81
N ASP A 180 18.44 0.04 -14.70
CA ASP A 180 17.11 0.22 -14.12
C ASP A 180 17.15 0.36 -12.59
N LEU A 181 18.04 -0.38 -11.92
CA LEU A 181 18.23 -0.22 -10.47
C LEU A 181 18.68 1.21 -10.12
N LYS A 182 19.62 1.78 -10.89
CA LYS A 182 20.05 3.17 -10.72
C LYS A 182 18.89 4.17 -10.87
N LYS A 183 17.98 3.93 -11.82
CA LYS A 183 16.78 4.76 -11.99
C LYS A 183 15.80 4.59 -10.84
N ALA A 184 15.59 3.35 -10.35
CA ALA A 184 14.73 3.08 -9.21
C ALA A 184 15.18 3.83 -7.96
N VAL A 185 16.49 3.76 -7.64
CA VAL A 185 17.11 4.46 -6.50
C VAL A 185 16.92 5.98 -6.59
N ASN A 186 17.11 6.55 -7.78
CA ASN A 186 16.91 8.00 -7.98
C ASN A 186 15.43 8.43 -7.81
N MET A 187 14.47 7.50 -8.02
CA MET A 187 13.04 7.77 -7.84
C MET A 187 12.60 7.60 -6.38
N ASP A 188 13.13 6.62 -5.67
CA ASP A 188 12.78 6.34 -4.28
C ASP A 188 14.03 5.87 -3.52
N PRO A 189 14.59 6.70 -2.60
CA PRO A 189 15.80 6.37 -1.85
C PRO A 189 15.70 5.10 -0.99
N VAL A 190 14.49 4.59 -0.72
CA VAL A 190 14.30 3.30 -0.03
C VAL A 190 14.99 2.16 -0.79
N TYR A 191 15.10 2.27 -2.12
CA TYR A 191 15.84 1.28 -2.93
C TYR A 191 17.36 1.39 -2.79
N ASP A 192 17.92 2.48 -2.29
CA ASP A 192 19.35 2.65 -2.02
C ASP A 192 19.85 1.73 -0.89
N ILE A 193 18.98 1.46 0.08
CA ILE A 193 19.24 0.51 1.16
C ILE A 193 19.46 -0.90 0.59
N TYR A 194 18.67 -1.31 -0.40
CA TYR A 194 18.83 -2.62 -1.06
C TYR A 194 20.12 -2.70 -1.87
N ARG A 195 20.59 -1.60 -2.48
CA ARG A 195 21.83 -1.54 -3.22
C ARG A 195 23.06 -1.78 -2.33
N SER A 196 23.06 -1.21 -1.13
CA SER A 196 24.19 -1.38 -0.19
C SER A 196 24.36 -2.83 0.26
N PHE A 197 23.28 -3.63 0.29
CA PHE A 197 23.34 -5.05 0.62
C PHE A 197 23.80 -5.90 -0.58
N THR A 198 23.36 -5.58 -1.81
CA THR A 198 23.72 -6.37 -3.00
C THR A 198 25.12 -6.09 -3.49
N THR A 199 25.66 -4.88 -3.31
CA THR A 199 27.05 -4.55 -3.69
C THR A 199 28.09 -5.16 -2.76
N THR A 200 27.78 -5.34 -1.47
CA THR A 200 28.70 -6.04 -0.54
C THR A 200 28.78 -7.54 -0.84
N GLU A 201 27.69 -8.18 -1.22
CA GLU A 201 27.71 -9.57 -1.69
C GLU A 201 28.43 -9.73 -3.04
N PHE A 202 28.19 -8.83 -4.00
CA PHE A 202 28.81 -8.83 -5.30
C PHE A 202 30.34 -8.60 -5.24
N LEU A 203 30.80 -7.68 -4.38
CA LEU A 203 32.23 -7.44 -4.16
C LEU A 203 32.93 -8.60 -3.43
N ALA A 204 32.21 -9.33 -2.57
CA ALA A 204 32.74 -10.53 -1.92
C ALA A 204 32.86 -11.70 -2.90
N ASP A 205 31.92 -11.87 -3.82
CA ASP A 205 31.92 -12.93 -4.82
C ASP A 205 32.92 -12.64 -5.95
N SER A 206 33.02 -11.38 -6.43
CA SER A 206 33.99 -10.97 -7.47
C SER A 206 35.45 -10.96 -6.99
N ALA A 207 35.72 -10.88 -5.69
CA ALA A 207 37.07 -10.86 -5.12
C ALA A 207 37.69 -12.25 -4.93
N GLY A 208 36.96 -13.33 -5.23
CA GLY A 208 37.52 -14.72 -5.22
C GLY A 208 38.18 -15.13 -3.91
N ARG A 209 37.86 -14.53 -2.78
CA ARG A 209 38.45 -14.82 -1.48
C ARG A 209 37.55 -15.75 -0.67
N SER A 210 37.73 -17.04 -0.89
CA SER A 210 37.39 -18.09 0.06
C SER A 210 38.20 -17.86 1.35
N GLY A 211 37.57 -17.35 2.37
CA GLY A 211 38.15 -17.26 3.70
C GLY A 211 37.67 -16.07 4.48
N SER A 212 36.84 -16.32 5.48
CA SER A 212 36.44 -15.35 6.53
C SER A 212 35.18 -14.52 6.33
N VAL A 213 34.10 -15.10 5.77
CA VAL A 213 32.80 -14.43 5.68
C VAL A 213 31.98 -14.53 7.00
N LYS A 214 32.38 -15.40 7.93
CA LYS A 214 31.63 -15.57 9.21
C LYS A 214 31.76 -14.40 10.19
N SER A 215 32.79 -13.57 10.09
CA SER A 215 32.99 -12.42 10.98
C SER A 215 32.32 -11.15 10.45
N LEU A 216 32.17 -10.98 9.12
CA LEU A 216 31.48 -9.83 8.55
C LEU A 216 29.95 -9.88 8.71
N GLY A 217 29.36 -11.08 8.71
CA GLY A 217 27.92 -11.26 8.98
C GLY A 217 27.50 -10.79 10.36
N LEU A 218 28.36 -11.01 11.36
CA LEU A 218 28.10 -10.58 12.74
C LEU A 218 28.27 -9.05 12.90
N MET A 219 29.27 -8.46 12.27
CA MET A 219 29.47 -6.99 12.26
C MET A 219 28.39 -6.25 11.45
N GLY A 220 27.93 -6.82 10.35
CA GLY A 220 26.80 -6.27 9.59
C GLY A 220 25.49 -6.28 10.39
N ALA A 221 25.22 -7.36 11.12
CA ALA A 221 24.03 -7.44 12.01
C ALA A 221 24.11 -6.45 13.18
N ILE A 222 25.29 -6.26 13.78
CA ILE A 222 25.51 -5.28 14.85
C ILE A 222 25.39 -3.86 14.31
N GLY A 223 25.89 -3.57 13.11
CA GLY A 223 25.73 -2.28 12.43
C GLY A 223 24.25 -1.94 12.14
N MET A 224 23.45 -2.93 11.72
CA MET A 224 22.02 -2.76 11.48
C MET A 224 21.24 -2.47 12.78
N ILE A 225 21.55 -3.15 13.86
CA ILE A 225 20.94 -2.89 15.16
C ILE A 225 21.29 -1.48 15.63
N ALA A 226 22.53 -1.03 15.45
CA ALA A 226 22.96 0.33 15.82
C ALA A 226 22.24 1.42 14.98
N ILE A 227 22.09 1.20 13.66
CA ILE A 227 21.36 2.12 12.78
C ILE A 227 19.87 2.14 13.12
N PHE A 228 19.26 0.98 13.40
CA PHE A 228 17.87 0.87 13.82
C PHE A 228 17.62 1.62 15.14
N PHE A 229 18.53 1.50 16.11
CA PHE A 229 18.47 2.27 17.36
C PHE A 229 18.66 3.78 17.16
N VAL A 230 19.57 4.21 16.26
CA VAL A 230 19.80 5.62 15.96
C VAL A 230 18.59 6.24 15.26
N VAL A 231 17.95 5.52 14.34
CA VAL A 231 16.73 5.98 13.64
C VAL A 231 15.56 6.07 14.60
N ILE A 232 15.33 5.04 15.44
CA ILE A 232 14.27 5.08 16.46
C ILE A 232 14.55 6.20 17.48
N PHE A 233 15.79 6.34 17.94
CA PHE A 233 16.16 7.38 18.89
C PHE A 233 15.94 8.79 18.35
N LYS A 234 16.24 9.07 17.06
CA LYS A 234 15.92 10.34 16.40
C LYS A 234 14.44 10.58 16.21
N LEU A 235 13.64 9.52 16.03
CA LEU A 235 12.18 9.62 15.86
C LEU A 235 11.44 9.76 17.20
N THR A 236 12.02 9.33 18.30
CA THR A 236 11.39 9.36 19.64
C THR A 236 11.80 10.56 20.50
N LEU A 237 12.86 11.29 20.13
CA LEU A 237 13.23 12.51 20.85
C LEU A 237 12.28 13.67 20.51
N PRO A 238 11.71 14.35 21.51
CA PRO A 238 10.94 15.56 21.26
C PRO A 238 11.83 16.61 20.60
N GLN A 239 11.38 17.14 19.45
CA GLN A 239 12.08 18.22 18.75
C GLN A 239 12.24 19.44 19.68
N PRO A 240 13.41 20.08 19.75
CA PRO A 240 13.59 21.28 20.53
C PRO A 240 12.64 22.35 19.98
N LYS A 241 11.81 22.93 20.87
CA LYS A 241 10.96 24.08 20.54
C LYS A 241 11.86 25.20 20.01
N LYS A 242 11.61 25.68 18.78
CA LYS A 242 12.23 26.87 18.24
C LYS A 242 11.98 28.00 19.24
N GLY A 243 13.02 28.45 19.87
CA GLY A 243 12.99 29.54 20.82
C GLY A 243 12.48 30.82 20.16
N ASP A 244 11.48 31.39 20.77
CA ASP A 244 10.93 32.72 20.48
C ASP A 244 12.03 33.75 20.80
N LYS A 245 12.77 34.18 19.77
CA LYS A 245 13.64 35.35 19.86
C LYS A 245 12.80 36.57 19.45
N ASN A 246 12.08 37.16 20.41
CA ASN A 246 11.70 38.56 20.36
C ASN A 246 11.01 38.94 21.68
N LYS A 247 11.82 39.42 22.62
CA LYS A 247 11.51 40.48 23.60
C LYS A 247 12.81 40.83 24.29
N ASP A 248 13.38 41.94 23.86
CA ASP A 248 14.02 42.95 24.68
C ASP A 248 14.79 43.90 23.77
N SER A 249 14.16 45.02 23.45
CA SER A 249 14.68 46.38 23.32
C SER A 249 13.56 47.34 22.94
#